data_3ae5d291f8dd298759782384c1f6ad20
#
_entry.id   3ae5d291f8dd298759782384c1f6ad20
#
_cell.length_a   1.000
_cell.length_b   1.000
_cell.length_c   1.000
_cell.angle_alpha   90.00
_cell.angle_beta   90.00
_cell.angle_gamma   90.00
#
_symmetry.space_group_name_H-M   'P 1'
#
loop_
_entity.id
_entity.type
_entity.pdbx_description
1 polymer ?
#
loop_
_entity_poly.entity_id
_entity_poly.type
_entity_poly.pdbx_seq_one_letter_code
_entity_poly.pdbx_strand_id
1 'polypeptide(L)'
;TKKGIVPSADYTGTEKADDFIFAIQTDASTQTKESDWIVFAERVKEHSGALNASTEDVAYIRAGTVTEKGETQRTFSLNGNRCVGDPAQDFLLSHKIKFGSGTEVVFPYIYFSAKTGKGEKGAAAFIVTADASGSASNSAGFACDVKGVGVPAEFDYLTVAAAG
;
A
#
# COMPACT_ATOMS: atom_id res chain seq x y z
N THR A 1 2.67 -15.47 -7.18
CA THR A 1 2.17 -14.36 -6.36
C THR A 1 0.71 -14.07 -6.63
N LYS A 2 0.30 -14.37 -7.83
CA LYS A 2 -1.05 -14.04 -8.30
C LYS A 2 -1.94 -15.28 -8.35
N LYS A 3 -1.35 -16.41 -8.08
CA LYS A 3 -2.04 -17.68 -7.98
C LYS A 3 -2.92 -17.68 -6.71
N GLY A 4 -4.20 -17.95 -6.91
CA GLY A 4 -5.17 -17.94 -5.82
C GLY A 4 -5.96 -16.64 -5.66
N ILE A 5 -5.67 -15.61 -6.43
CA ILE A 5 -6.50 -14.41 -6.47
C ILE A 5 -7.69 -14.69 -7.41
N VAL A 6 -8.85 -14.94 -6.81
CA VAL A 6 -10.10 -15.20 -7.54
C VAL A 6 -11.18 -14.28 -6.97
N PRO A 7 -11.17 -13.00 -7.36
CA PRO A 7 -12.16 -12.06 -6.85
C PRO A 7 -13.55 -12.32 -7.43
N SER A 8 -14.57 -11.98 -6.65
CA SER A 8 -15.97 -12.03 -7.06
C SER A 8 -16.61 -10.67 -6.77
N ALA A 9 -17.25 -10.09 -7.78
CA ALA A 9 -17.96 -8.83 -7.62
C ALA A 9 -19.15 -8.92 -6.65
N ASP A 10 -19.68 -10.13 -6.48
CA ASP A 10 -20.84 -10.39 -5.62
C ASP A 10 -20.47 -10.96 -4.25
N TYR A 11 -19.19 -10.89 -3.87
CA TYR A 11 -18.74 -11.41 -2.59
C TYR A 11 -19.43 -10.67 -1.43
N THR A 12 -19.98 -11.47 -0.52
CA THR A 12 -20.56 -10.99 0.74
C THR A 12 -19.94 -11.77 1.90
N GLY A 13 -19.51 -11.06 2.93
CA GLY A 13 -18.90 -11.68 4.10
C GLY A 13 -17.82 -10.79 4.71
N THR A 14 -17.14 -11.32 5.71
CA THR A 14 -16.07 -10.62 6.40
C THR A 14 -14.74 -10.82 5.68
N GLU A 15 -14.04 -9.72 5.43
CA GLU A 15 -12.68 -9.75 4.91
C GLU A 15 -11.67 -9.78 6.06
N LYS A 16 -10.57 -10.50 5.84
CA LYS A 16 -9.43 -10.54 6.76
C LYS A 16 -8.32 -9.64 6.23
N ALA A 17 -7.41 -9.24 7.11
CA ALA A 17 -6.23 -8.45 6.69
C ALA A 17 -5.41 -9.17 5.61
N ASP A 18 -5.35 -10.50 5.68
CA ASP A 18 -4.66 -11.34 4.69
C ASP A 18 -5.33 -11.34 3.30
N ASP A 19 -6.57 -10.92 3.22
CA ASP A 19 -7.29 -10.82 1.95
C ASP A 19 -6.91 -9.55 1.15
N PHE A 20 -6.24 -8.60 1.77
CA PHE A 20 -5.79 -7.38 1.12
C PHE A 20 -4.37 -7.53 0.60
N ILE A 21 -4.16 -7.08 -0.63
CA ILE A 21 -2.89 -7.20 -1.34
C ILE A 21 -2.33 -5.81 -1.58
N PHE A 22 -1.07 -5.62 -1.18
CA PHE A 22 -0.30 -4.42 -1.49
C PHE A 22 0.80 -4.79 -2.49
N ALA A 23 0.80 -4.11 -3.62
CA ALA A 23 1.79 -4.33 -4.67
C ALA A 23 2.40 -3.01 -5.11
N ILE A 24 3.65 -3.06 -5.54
CA ILE A 24 4.34 -1.92 -6.10
C ILE A 24 4.81 -2.22 -7.51
N GLN A 25 5.07 -1.17 -8.26
CA GLN A 25 5.69 -1.24 -9.57
C GLN A 25 7.01 -0.47 -9.52
N THR A 26 8.07 -1.13 -9.92
CA THR A 26 9.43 -0.55 -9.88
C THR A 26 9.71 0.36 -11.08
N ASP A 27 8.92 0.21 -12.15
CA ASP A 27 8.99 1.04 -13.34
C ASP A 27 7.70 1.87 -13.46
N ALA A 28 7.86 3.18 -13.58
CA ALA A 28 6.74 4.12 -13.63
C ALA A 28 5.90 4.05 -14.92
N SER A 29 6.34 3.29 -15.93
CA SER A 29 5.77 3.39 -17.26
C SER A 29 4.44 2.67 -17.47
N THR A 30 4.12 1.59 -16.73
CA THR A 30 2.88 0.83 -16.97
C THR A 30 2.35 0.13 -15.72
N GLN A 31 1.17 0.50 -15.27
CA GLN A 31 0.43 -0.22 -14.22
C GLN A 31 -0.61 -1.17 -14.79
N THR A 32 -0.49 -1.53 -16.06
CA THR A 32 -1.59 -2.17 -16.78
C THR A 32 -1.58 -3.69 -16.75
N LYS A 33 -0.43 -4.29 -16.49
CA LYS A 33 -0.30 -5.75 -16.49
C LYS A 33 0.04 -6.29 -15.12
N GLU A 34 -0.62 -7.36 -14.75
CA GLU A 34 -0.38 -8.07 -13.49
C GLU A 34 1.08 -8.52 -13.34
N SER A 35 1.74 -8.88 -14.45
CA SER A 35 3.13 -9.31 -14.45
C SER A 35 4.12 -8.23 -14.02
N ASP A 36 3.72 -6.94 -14.11
CA ASP A 36 4.57 -5.81 -13.78
C ASP A 36 4.58 -5.49 -12.26
N TRP A 37 3.73 -6.17 -11.50
CA TRP A 37 3.56 -5.91 -10.08
C TRP A 37 4.43 -6.82 -9.22
N ILE A 38 4.99 -6.22 -8.18
CA ILE A 38 5.70 -6.95 -7.13
C ILE A 38 4.83 -6.90 -5.86
N VAL A 39 4.35 -8.05 -5.43
CA VAL A 39 3.45 -8.16 -4.28
C VAL A 39 4.26 -8.31 -2.99
N PHE A 40 3.89 -7.56 -1.96
CA PHE A 40 4.43 -7.72 -0.61
C PHE A 40 3.68 -8.86 0.09
N ALA A 41 4.25 -10.03 0.09
CA ALA A 41 3.65 -11.21 0.70
C ALA A 41 4.62 -11.97 1.61
N GLU A 42 5.88 -12.09 1.20
CA GLU A 42 6.83 -12.95 1.88
C GLU A 42 7.25 -12.36 3.22
N ARG A 43 6.92 -13.07 4.30
CA ARG A 43 7.26 -12.74 5.68
C ARG A 43 6.85 -11.34 6.16
N VAL A 44 5.89 -10.73 5.50
CA VAL A 44 5.23 -9.53 6.01
C VAL A 44 4.22 -9.96 7.07
N LYS A 45 4.41 -9.52 8.29
CA LYS A 45 3.54 -9.91 9.42
C LYS A 45 2.29 -9.06 9.48
N GLU A 46 2.42 -7.79 9.16
CA GLU A 46 1.35 -6.83 9.33
C GLU A 46 1.42 -5.74 8.28
N HIS A 47 0.28 -5.39 7.76
CA HIS A 47 0.08 -4.16 7.01
C HIS A 47 -1.12 -3.43 7.57
N SER A 48 -1.05 -2.12 7.60
CA SER A 48 -2.10 -1.26 8.11
C SER A 48 -2.30 -0.09 7.18
N GLY A 49 -3.53 0.14 6.75
CA GLY A 49 -3.89 1.29 5.95
C GLY A 49 -4.59 2.34 6.78
N ALA A 50 -4.26 3.61 6.56
CA ALA A 50 -4.89 4.73 7.23
C ALA A 50 -5.31 5.80 6.22
N LEU A 51 -6.39 6.47 6.54
CA LEU A 51 -6.91 7.61 5.79
C LEU A 51 -6.80 8.83 6.69
N ASN A 52 -5.77 9.63 6.46
CA ASN A 52 -5.50 10.82 7.27
C ASN A 52 -6.21 12.02 6.65
N ALA A 53 -7.46 12.22 7.05
CA ALA A 53 -8.25 13.35 6.60
C ALA A 53 -8.05 14.55 7.54
N SER A 54 -7.85 15.72 6.96
CA SER A 54 -7.91 16.96 7.72
C SER A 54 -9.37 17.36 7.92
N THR A 55 -9.69 17.89 9.11
CA THR A 55 -11.04 18.35 9.42
C THR A 55 -10.96 19.74 10.04
N GLU A 56 -11.93 20.57 9.76
CA GLU A 56 -12.08 21.90 10.34
C GLU A 56 -13.49 22.10 10.85
N ASP A 57 -13.61 22.59 12.06
CA ASP A 57 -14.90 22.93 12.66
C ASP A 57 -15.15 24.42 12.48
N VAL A 58 -16.21 24.78 11.78
CA VAL A 58 -16.61 26.16 11.51
C VAL A 58 -17.96 26.44 12.13
N ALA A 59 -18.05 27.52 12.89
CA ALA A 59 -19.30 27.96 13.48
C ALA A 59 -20.01 28.97 12.55
N TYR A 60 -21.22 28.62 12.13
CA TYR A 60 -22.04 29.49 11.30
C TYR A 60 -23.22 30.06 12.07
N ILE A 61 -23.66 31.27 11.70
CA ILE A 61 -24.83 31.88 12.26
C ILE A 61 -26.07 31.03 11.91
N ARG A 62 -26.86 30.68 12.92
CA ARG A 62 -28.06 29.83 12.82
C ARG A 62 -27.85 28.35 12.50
N ALA A 63 -26.69 27.96 12.05
CA ALA A 63 -26.40 26.54 11.74
C ALA A 63 -25.60 25.84 12.83
N GLY A 64 -25.02 26.59 13.79
CA GLY A 64 -24.15 26.03 14.81
C GLY A 64 -22.78 25.63 14.24
N THR A 65 -22.10 24.74 14.92
CA THR A 65 -20.79 24.25 14.49
C THR A 65 -20.95 23.16 13.45
N VAL A 66 -20.27 23.30 12.31
CA VAL A 66 -20.24 22.34 11.21
C VAL A 66 -18.80 21.88 11.02
N THR A 67 -18.60 20.56 10.95
CA THR A 67 -17.30 19.96 10.64
C THR A 67 -17.14 19.85 9.14
N GLU A 68 -16.10 20.47 8.60
CA GLU A 68 -15.73 20.38 7.20
C GLU A 68 -14.52 19.46 7.03
N LYS A 69 -14.60 18.56 6.05
CA LYS A 69 -13.50 17.64 5.72
C LYS A 69 -12.62 18.28 4.64
N GLY A 70 -11.33 18.37 4.93
CA GLY A 70 -10.31 18.78 3.96
C GLY A 70 -9.75 17.62 3.16
N GLU A 71 -8.51 17.75 2.75
CA GLU A 71 -7.82 16.71 1.98
C GLU A 71 -7.53 15.46 2.80
N THR A 72 -7.48 14.32 2.11
CA THR A 72 -7.18 13.01 2.72
C THR A 72 -5.87 12.49 2.14
N GLN A 73 -4.94 12.12 3.01
CA GLN A 73 -3.70 11.45 2.61
C GLN A 73 -3.77 9.96 2.96
N ARG A 74 -3.61 9.11 1.97
CA ARG A 74 -3.52 7.68 2.17
C ARG A 74 -2.15 7.31 2.71
N THR A 75 -2.10 6.53 3.78
CA THR A 75 -0.85 6.01 4.34
C THR A 75 -0.98 4.52 4.61
N PHE A 76 0.13 3.79 4.45
CA PHE A 76 0.24 2.39 4.82
C PHE A 76 1.44 2.19 5.71
N SER A 77 1.35 1.22 6.60
CA SER A 77 2.45 0.78 7.44
C SER A 77 2.68 -0.72 7.21
N LEU A 78 3.91 -1.07 6.88
CA LEU A 78 4.31 -2.45 6.60
C LEU A 78 5.40 -2.86 7.59
N ASN A 79 5.27 -4.04 8.18
CA ASN A 79 6.31 -4.61 9.00
C ASN A 79 6.40 -6.13 8.82
N GLY A 80 7.54 -6.68 9.13
CA GLY A 80 7.76 -8.11 9.02
C GLY A 80 9.19 -8.50 9.30
N ASN A 81 9.53 -9.71 8.90
CA ASN A 81 10.89 -10.24 8.99
C ASN A 81 11.60 -10.14 7.64
N ARG A 82 12.89 -9.82 7.69
CA ARG A 82 13.71 -9.73 6.47
C ARG A 82 13.85 -11.10 5.81
N CYS A 83 13.48 -11.15 4.55
CA CYS A 83 13.67 -12.33 3.70
C CYS A 83 14.51 -11.93 2.48
N VAL A 84 15.75 -12.38 2.43
CA VAL A 84 16.64 -12.12 1.29
C VAL A 84 16.19 -12.96 0.10
N GLY A 85 16.15 -12.33 -1.06
CA GLY A 85 15.67 -12.96 -2.29
C GLY A 85 14.21 -12.67 -2.63
N ASP A 86 13.45 -12.11 -1.70
CA ASP A 86 12.10 -11.62 -2.02
C ASP A 86 12.19 -10.29 -2.79
N PRO A 87 11.69 -10.23 -4.03
CA PRO A 87 11.85 -9.03 -4.87
C PRO A 87 11.30 -7.74 -4.23
N ALA A 88 10.17 -7.83 -3.54
CA ALA A 88 9.54 -6.67 -2.91
C ALA A 88 10.38 -6.12 -1.75
N GLN A 89 10.85 -7.01 -0.88
CA GLN A 89 11.71 -6.59 0.24
C GLN A 89 13.09 -6.12 -0.23
N ASP A 90 13.67 -6.78 -1.22
CA ASP A 90 14.96 -6.39 -1.78
C ASP A 90 14.88 -5.01 -2.42
N PHE A 91 13.79 -4.69 -3.12
CA PHE A 91 13.54 -3.37 -3.65
C PHE A 91 13.37 -2.33 -2.54
N LEU A 92 12.51 -2.62 -1.56
CA LEU A 92 12.18 -1.70 -0.46
C LEU A 92 13.40 -1.35 0.39
N LEU A 93 14.23 -2.35 0.66
CA LEU A 93 15.43 -2.20 1.51
C LEU A 93 16.70 -1.90 0.71
N SER A 94 16.55 -1.52 -0.56
CA SER A 94 17.69 -1.08 -1.37
C SER A 94 18.26 0.25 -0.85
N HIS A 95 19.53 0.50 -1.13
CA HIS A 95 20.20 1.73 -0.73
C HIS A 95 19.48 2.99 -1.23
N LYS A 96 18.98 2.94 -2.47
CA LYS A 96 18.24 4.05 -3.07
C LYS A 96 17.00 4.44 -2.28
N ILE A 97 16.23 3.46 -1.82
CA ILE A 97 15.01 3.70 -1.06
C ILE A 97 15.33 4.10 0.39
N LYS A 98 16.32 3.44 1.02
CA LYS A 98 16.67 3.74 2.41
C LYS A 98 17.22 5.14 2.62
N PHE A 99 18.00 5.64 1.68
CA PHE A 99 18.71 6.91 1.80
C PHE A 99 18.33 7.96 0.75
N GLY A 100 17.47 7.60 -0.21
CA GLY A 100 16.97 8.53 -1.21
C GLY A 100 16.00 9.56 -0.64
N SER A 101 15.76 10.60 -1.39
CA SER A 101 14.85 11.68 -1.01
C SER A 101 14.08 12.20 -2.23
N GLY A 102 12.99 12.92 -1.93
CA GLY A 102 12.16 13.52 -2.97
C GLY A 102 11.52 12.49 -3.90
N THR A 103 11.61 12.70 -5.19
CA THR A 103 10.99 11.82 -6.19
C THR A 103 11.70 10.49 -6.37
N GLU A 104 12.90 10.33 -5.84
CA GLU A 104 13.65 9.07 -5.93
C GLU A 104 12.99 7.91 -5.20
N VAL A 105 12.18 8.19 -4.19
CA VAL A 105 11.48 7.20 -3.36
C VAL A 105 9.99 7.13 -3.66
N VAL A 106 9.53 7.78 -4.71
CA VAL A 106 8.12 7.78 -5.13
C VAL A 106 7.91 6.77 -6.25
N PHE A 107 7.06 5.78 -5.98
CA PHE A 107 6.74 4.72 -6.95
C PHE A 107 5.25 4.46 -6.97
N PRO A 108 4.72 3.95 -8.11
CA PRO A 108 3.32 3.53 -8.19
C PRO A 108 3.03 2.35 -7.26
N TYR A 109 1.85 2.35 -6.67
CA TYR A 109 1.36 1.26 -5.84
C TYR A 109 -0.05 0.86 -6.23
N ILE A 110 -0.42 -0.36 -5.85
CA ILE A 110 -1.78 -0.89 -5.97
C ILE A 110 -2.14 -1.59 -4.66
N TYR A 111 -3.31 -1.28 -4.15
CA TYR A 111 -3.83 -1.90 -2.94
C TYR A 111 -5.28 -2.30 -3.17
N PHE A 112 -5.57 -3.58 -3.05
CA PHE A 112 -6.91 -4.10 -3.34
C PHE A 112 -7.24 -5.35 -2.51
N SER A 113 -8.53 -5.68 -2.46
CA SER A 113 -9.01 -6.90 -1.82
C SER A 113 -8.97 -8.08 -2.79
N ALA A 114 -8.38 -9.19 -2.36
CA ALA A 114 -8.38 -10.42 -3.14
C ALA A 114 -9.78 -11.07 -3.25
N LYS A 115 -10.72 -10.68 -2.40
CA LYS A 115 -12.09 -11.21 -2.41
C LYS A 115 -13.01 -10.48 -3.39
N THR A 116 -12.95 -9.15 -3.41
CA THR A 116 -13.81 -8.33 -4.28
C THR A 116 -13.08 -7.83 -5.53
N GLY A 117 -11.77 -7.80 -5.51
CA GLY A 117 -10.96 -7.26 -6.58
C GLY A 117 -10.93 -5.73 -6.63
N LYS A 118 -11.61 -5.07 -5.74
CA LYS A 118 -11.71 -3.61 -5.72
C LYS A 118 -10.70 -2.99 -4.75
N GLY A 119 -10.17 -1.86 -5.13
CA GLY A 119 -9.20 -1.14 -4.32
C GLY A 119 -8.80 0.18 -4.96
N GLU A 120 -7.56 0.53 -4.81
CA GLU A 120 -7.02 1.81 -5.27
C GLU A 120 -5.63 1.65 -5.87
N LYS A 121 -5.29 2.57 -6.75
CA LYS A 121 -3.95 2.69 -7.33
C LYS A 121 -3.51 4.15 -7.32
N GLY A 122 -2.24 4.36 -7.13
CA GLY A 122 -1.68 5.71 -7.11
C GLY A 122 -0.18 5.67 -6.99
N ALA A 123 0.40 6.81 -6.65
CA ALA A 123 1.81 6.93 -6.34
C ALA A 123 2.00 7.19 -4.84
N ALA A 124 3.09 6.70 -4.29
CA ALA A 124 3.41 6.89 -2.89
C ALA A 124 4.90 6.99 -2.66
N ALA A 125 5.28 7.70 -1.61
CA ALA A 125 6.65 7.76 -1.13
C ALA A 125 6.89 6.61 -0.14
N PHE A 126 7.98 5.89 -0.31
CA PHE A 126 8.38 4.77 0.53
C PHE A 126 9.44 5.22 1.53
N ILE A 127 9.15 5.09 2.81
CA ILE A 127 10.02 5.54 3.89
C ILE A 127 10.34 4.35 4.79
N VAL A 128 11.57 3.85 4.73
CA VAL A 128 12.02 2.77 5.61
C VAL A 128 12.35 3.36 6.97
N THR A 129 11.63 2.93 8.00
CA THR A 129 11.78 3.44 9.36
C THR A 129 12.68 2.55 10.23
N ALA A 130 12.78 1.27 9.91
CA ALA A 130 13.64 0.35 10.62
C ALA A 130 14.10 -0.79 9.69
N ASP A 131 15.33 -1.21 9.85
CA ASP A 131 15.87 -2.42 9.25
C ASP A 131 16.69 -3.20 10.29
N ALA A 132 16.82 -4.50 10.11
CA ALA A 132 17.61 -5.38 10.97
C ALA A 132 17.33 -5.23 12.48
N SER A 133 16.07 -4.95 12.84
CA SER A 133 15.69 -4.80 14.24
C SER A 133 15.52 -6.15 14.93
N GLY A 134 15.83 -6.20 16.23
CA GLY A 134 15.66 -7.39 17.05
C GLY A 134 16.94 -7.77 17.82
N SER A 135 16.83 -8.78 18.67
CA SER A 135 17.99 -9.34 19.38
C SER A 135 18.80 -10.29 18.48
N ALA A 136 20.05 -10.58 18.85
CA ALA A 136 20.96 -11.36 18.03
C ALA A 136 20.45 -12.76 17.66
N SER A 137 19.63 -13.36 18.48
CA SER A 137 19.06 -14.69 18.26
C SER A 137 17.76 -14.70 17.47
N ASN A 138 17.17 -13.54 17.22
CA ASN A 138 15.90 -13.39 16.51
C ASN A 138 16.10 -13.06 15.05
N SER A 139 15.08 -13.34 14.24
CA SER A 139 15.05 -12.88 12.86
C SER A 139 15.06 -11.36 12.80
N ALA A 140 15.81 -10.79 11.87
CA ALA A 140 15.84 -9.35 11.66
C ALA A 140 14.47 -8.84 11.19
N GLY A 141 13.96 -7.81 11.86
CA GLY A 141 12.71 -7.16 11.49
C GLY A 141 12.93 -5.95 10.60
N PHE A 142 11.91 -5.58 9.84
CA PHE A 142 11.89 -4.32 9.09
C PHE A 142 10.57 -3.62 9.28
N ALA A 143 10.58 -2.29 9.09
CA ALA A 143 9.37 -1.49 9.10
C ALA A 143 9.48 -0.40 8.04
N CYS A 144 8.36 -0.12 7.37
CA CYS A 144 8.28 0.88 6.32
C CYS A 144 6.95 1.61 6.40
N ASP A 145 6.99 2.93 6.22
CA ASP A 145 5.81 3.74 6.02
C ASP A 145 5.68 4.11 4.54
N VAL A 146 4.48 3.97 4.01
CA VAL A 146 4.14 4.34 2.64
C VAL A 146 3.14 5.48 2.71
N LYS A 147 3.52 6.64 2.20
CA LYS A 147 2.67 7.84 2.22
C LYS A 147 2.25 8.22 0.82
N GLY A 148 0.94 8.28 0.59
CA GLY A 148 0.37 8.61 -0.70
C GLY A 148 0.73 10.00 -1.19
N VAL A 149 1.00 10.11 -2.48
CA VAL A 149 1.23 11.35 -3.19
C VAL A 149 0.03 11.59 -4.10
N GLY A 150 -0.77 12.58 -3.77
CA GLY A 150 -2.01 12.89 -4.49
C GLY A 150 -3.17 11.98 -4.09
N VAL A 151 -4.26 12.05 -4.85
CA VAL A 151 -5.46 11.25 -4.63
C VAL A 151 -5.36 9.97 -5.46
N PRO A 152 -5.47 8.78 -4.83
CA PRO A 152 -5.45 7.52 -5.58
C PRO A 152 -6.71 7.37 -6.44
N ALA A 153 -6.57 6.71 -7.57
CA ALA A 153 -7.68 6.36 -8.45
C ALA A 153 -8.30 5.03 -8.03
N GLU A 154 -9.55 4.81 -8.38
CA GLU A 154 -10.19 3.52 -8.17
C GLU A 154 -9.52 2.44 -9.01
N PHE A 155 -9.41 1.24 -8.46
CA PHE A 155 -8.79 0.10 -9.11
C PHE A 155 -9.74 -1.10 -9.04
N ASP A 156 -9.85 -1.83 -10.17
CA ASP A 156 -10.61 -3.06 -10.25
C ASP A 156 -9.75 -4.16 -10.90
N TYR A 157 -9.39 -5.16 -10.12
CA TYR A 157 -8.57 -6.29 -10.57
C TYR A 157 -9.24 -7.09 -11.70
N LEU A 158 -10.55 -7.23 -11.67
CA LEU A 158 -11.29 -7.97 -12.70
C LEU A 158 -11.13 -7.34 -14.07
N THR A 159 -11.09 -6.01 -14.15
CA THR A 159 -10.85 -5.29 -15.41
C THR A 159 -9.45 -5.53 -15.93
N VAL A 160 -8.44 -5.52 -15.04
CA VAL A 160 -7.03 -5.75 -15.42
C VAL A 160 -6.80 -7.21 -15.83
N ALA A 161 -7.36 -8.15 -15.11
CA ALA A 161 -7.26 -9.57 -15.43
C ALA A 161 -7.91 -9.91 -16.78
N ALA A 162 -9.00 -9.22 -17.15
CA ALA A 162 -9.65 -9.38 -18.43
C ALA A 162 -8.86 -8.78 -19.60
N ALA A 163 -8.05 -7.75 -19.33
CA ALA A 163 -7.21 -7.08 -20.32
C ALA A 163 -5.85 -7.76 -20.54
N GLY A 164 -5.44 -8.59 -19.59
CA GLY A 164 -4.20 -9.36 -19.64
C GLY A 164 -4.38 -10.71 -20.18
#